data_1d82f6fc4488716e1392846f1b11117d
#
_entry.id   1d82f6fc4488716e1392846f1b11117d
#
_cell.length_a   1.000
_cell.length_b   1.000
_cell.length_c   1.000
_cell.angle_alpha   90.00
_cell.angle_beta   90.00
_cell.angle_gamma   90.00
#
_symmetry.space_group_name_H-M   'P 1'
#
loop_
_entity.id
_entity.type
_entity.pdbx_description
1 polymer ?
#
loop_
_entity_poly.entity_id
_entity_poly.type
_entity_poly.pdbx_seq_one_letter_code
_entity_poly.pdbx_strand_id
1 'polypeptide(L)'
;MSQKKQVTFEECMENVQTYIKRPENIELIQKAYDFAYEHHKGQFRKSGEPYVIHVIQVANTLALMHCGPKTIAAGLLHDTVEDCEGVTTDTIIELFGEEIATLVDAVTKIGAIKFKDEEEYLASNHRKLFIAMAKDIRVILIKLADRLHNMRTLQYMRPEKQKKIARETLSVYAPIAHRLGISEIKNELEDLSFKYLDYKKYEEIKGLVKQRESDRNGQVQEMISDIESILQEYNIQYRIFGRSKHFYSIYKKMVTKNKRFEEILDLLAIRIITDSVVHCYEILGYIHAKYRPIPGRFKDYIAMPKANMYQSLHTTIVEPEHGNIFEIQIRTEEMDAIAERGVAAHWKYKENRNYAPEYEQKEIEDKLSWFRDFS
;
A
#
# COMPACT_ATOMS: atom_id res chain seq x y z
N MET A 1 4.64 10.40 12.58
CA MET A 1 5.38 9.78 11.46
C MET A 1 6.64 10.59 11.27
N SER A 2 7.84 10.00 11.44
CA SER A 2 9.04 10.57 10.88
C SER A 2 8.82 10.64 9.35
N GLN A 3 9.21 11.74 8.70
CA GLN A 3 9.26 11.78 7.24
C GLN A 3 10.02 10.52 6.79
N LYS A 4 9.36 9.65 6.01
CA LYS A 4 10.07 8.53 5.40
C LYS A 4 11.23 9.14 4.61
N LYS A 5 12.46 8.68 4.90
CA LYS A 5 13.66 9.15 4.21
C LYS A 5 13.46 8.98 2.70
N GLN A 6 13.72 10.02 1.94
CA GLN A 6 13.77 9.93 0.48
C GLN A 6 14.92 8.99 0.09
N VAL A 7 14.65 8.11 -0.85
CA VAL A 7 15.67 7.19 -1.38
C VAL A 7 16.38 7.81 -2.58
N THR A 8 17.65 7.48 -2.75
CA THR A 8 18.39 7.78 -3.98
C THR A 8 18.02 6.77 -5.08
N PHE A 9 18.47 7.04 -6.31
CA PHE A 9 18.26 6.09 -7.40
C PHE A 9 19.00 4.77 -7.16
N GLU A 10 20.20 4.82 -6.57
CA GLU A 10 20.98 3.66 -6.19
C GLU A 10 20.21 2.79 -5.16
N GLU A 11 19.68 3.40 -4.10
CA GLU A 11 18.85 2.71 -3.11
C GLU A 11 17.58 2.10 -3.75
N CYS A 12 16.97 2.79 -4.72
CA CYS A 12 15.85 2.25 -5.51
C CYS A 12 16.29 1.04 -6.32
N MET A 13 17.45 1.09 -6.97
CA MET A 13 17.97 -0.03 -7.74
C MET A 13 18.36 -1.22 -6.88
N GLU A 14 18.82 -1.02 -5.65
CA GLU A 14 19.01 -2.10 -4.68
C GLU A 14 17.68 -2.85 -4.42
N ASN A 15 16.58 -2.12 -4.20
CA ASN A 15 15.25 -2.71 -4.04
C ASN A 15 14.80 -3.46 -5.32
N VAL A 16 14.99 -2.87 -6.49
CA VAL A 16 14.69 -3.52 -7.78
C VAL A 16 15.46 -4.82 -7.93
N GLN A 17 16.75 -4.81 -7.63
CA GLN A 17 17.63 -5.96 -7.79
C GLN A 17 17.39 -7.08 -6.77
N THR A 18 16.53 -6.89 -5.77
CA THR A 18 16.11 -7.98 -4.91
C THR A 18 15.32 -9.05 -5.67
N TYR A 19 14.61 -8.68 -6.75
CA TYR A 19 13.73 -9.57 -7.51
C TYR A 19 13.87 -9.49 -9.04
N ILE A 20 14.49 -8.44 -9.61
CA ILE A 20 14.82 -8.31 -11.04
C ILE A 20 16.32 -8.55 -11.17
N LYS A 21 16.71 -9.60 -11.92
CA LYS A 21 18.11 -10.05 -12.07
C LYS A 21 18.63 -9.94 -13.50
N ARG A 22 17.75 -9.99 -14.48
CA ARG A 22 18.15 -9.98 -15.90
C ARG A 22 18.76 -8.63 -16.28
N PRO A 23 19.97 -8.61 -16.88
CA PRO A 23 20.67 -7.38 -17.26
C PRO A 23 19.83 -6.45 -18.13
N GLU A 24 19.11 -7.00 -19.12
CA GLU A 24 18.27 -6.23 -20.03
C GLU A 24 17.15 -5.45 -19.33
N ASN A 25 16.60 -6.00 -18.24
CA ASN A 25 15.57 -5.34 -17.43
C ASN A 25 16.16 -4.24 -16.56
N ILE A 26 17.35 -4.47 -16.01
CA ILE A 26 18.09 -3.48 -15.23
C ILE A 26 18.51 -2.31 -16.12
N GLU A 27 19.01 -2.61 -17.33
CA GLU A 27 19.39 -1.60 -18.33
C GLU A 27 18.19 -0.77 -18.80
N LEU A 28 17.01 -1.38 -18.97
CA LEU A 28 15.77 -0.66 -19.30
C LEU A 28 15.41 0.37 -18.23
N ILE A 29 15.47 -0.02 -16.96
CA ILE A 29 15.17 0.89 -15.85
C ILE A 29 16.22 1.99 -15.75
N GLN A 30 17.50 1.66 -15.91
CA GLN A 30 18.59 2.65 -15.94
C GLN A 30 18.39 3.65 -17.08
N LYS A 31 18.09 3.17 -18.29
CA LYS A 31 17.84 4.02 -19.47
C LYS A 31 16.64 4.97 -19.23
N ALA A 32 15.58 4.48 -18.60
CA ALA A 32 14.42 5.30 -18.27
C ALA A 32 14.77 6.38 -17.23
N TYR A 33 15.58 6.05 -16.23
CA TYR A 33 16.08 7.02 -15.28
C TYR A 33 16.97 8.08 -15.93
N ASP A 34 17.95 7.68 -16.74
CA ASP A 34 18.87 8.60 -17.41
C ASP A 34 18.09 9.57 -18.31
N PHE A 35 17.09 9.08 -19.03
CA PHE A 35 16.19 9.91 -19.85
C PHE A 35 15.41 10.90 -18.99
N ALA A 36 14.78 10.45 -17.92
CA ALA A 36 14.00 11.32 -17.02
C ALA A 36 14.91 12.35 -16.34
N TYR A 37 16.11 11.97 -15.91
CA TYR A 37 17.09 12.84 -15.29
C TYR A 37 17.49 14.00 -16.22
N GLU A 38 17.86 13.70 -17.48
CA GLU A 38 18.27 14.72 -18.43
C GLU A 38 17.12 15.66 -18.84
N HIS A 39 15.91 15.15 -19.03
CA HIS A 39 14.77 15.97 -19.47
C HIS A 39 14.13 16.77 -18.35
N HIS A 40 14.20 16.32 -17.08
CA HIS A 40 13.79 17.10 -15.91
C HIS A 40 14.88 18.04 -15.37
N LYS A 41 16.03 18.10 -16.01
CA LYS A 41 17.15 18.95 -15.59
C LYS A 41 16.74 20.43 -15.54
N GLY A 42 16.97 21.08 -14.42
CA GLY A 42 16.55 22.47 -14.21
C GLY A 42 15.09 22.63 -13.78
N GLN A 43 14.32 21.56 -13.70
CA GLN A 43 12.97 21.60 -13.12
C GLN A 43 13.03 21.32 -11.62
N PHE A 44 12.26 22.06 -10.84
CA PHE A 44 12.19 21.96 -9.39
C PHE A 44 10.74 21.81 -8.91
N ARG A 45 10.57 21.04 -7.87
CA ARG A 45 9.29 20.94 -7.16
C ARG A 45 9.06 22.17 -6.28
N LYS A 46 7.84 22.31 -5.75
CA LYS A 46 7.51 23.37 -4.79
C LYS A 46 8.31 23.29 -3.48
N SER A 47 8.90 22.13 -3.17
CA SER A 47 9.85 21.94 -2.08
C SER A 47 11.23 22.57 -2.34
N GLY A 48 11.52 22.97 -3.58
CA GLY A 48 12.83 23.40 -4.02
C GLY A 48 13.77 22.27 -4.45
N GLU A 49 13.33 21.02 -4.35
CA GLU A 49 14.09 19.84 -4.77
C GLU A 49 14.02 19.62 -6.28
N PRO A 50 15.08 19.04 -6.90
CA PRO A 50 15.04 18.62 -8.30
C PRO A 50 13.86 17.69 -8.58
N TYR A 51 13.20 17.89 -9.73
CA TYR A 51 11.99 17.11 -10.08
C TYR A 51 12.25 15.62 -10.17
N VAL A 52 13.43 15.22 -10.61
CA VAL A 52 13.82 13.81 -10.72
C VAL A 52 13.68 13.02 -9.42
N ILE A 53 13.78 13.68 -8.26
CA ILE A 53 13.56 13.04 -6.96
C ILE A 53 12.16 12.46 -6.87
N HIS A 54 11.16 13.16 -7.41
CA HIS A 54 9.77 12.67 -7.44
C HIS A 54 9.66 11.33 -8.20
N VAL A 55 10.17 11.27 -9.41
CA VAL A 55 10.06 10.06 -10.23
C VAL A 55 10.85 8.88 -9.65
N ILE A 56 11.96 9.14 -8.94
CA ILE A 56 12.68 8.12 -8.17
C ILE A 56 11.79 7.55 -7.05
N GLN A 57 11.10 8.40 -6.28
CA GLN A 57 10.23 7.93 -5.20
C GLN A 57 9.04 7.12 -5.75
N VAL A 58 8.48 7.52 -6.89
CA VAL A 58 7.45 6.75 -7.60
C VAL A 58 7.98 5.38 -8.00
N ALA A 59 9.14 5.32 -8.66
CA ALA A 59 9.78 4.08 -9.06
C ALA A 59 10.10 3.18 -7.86
N ASN A 60 10.59 3.74 -6.76
CA ASN A 60 10.86 2.98 -5.54
C ASN A 60 9.59 2.38 -4.92
N THR A 61 8.49 3.12 -4.91
CA THR A 61 7.20 2.60 -4.44
C THR A 61 6.75 1.41 -5.29
N LEU A 62 6.89 1.51 -6.61
CA LEU A 62 6.60 0.40 -7.54
C LEU A 62 7.54 -0.79 -7.33
N ALA A 63 8.83 -0.56 -7.08
CA ALA A 63 9.81 -1.60 -6.76
C ALA A 63 9.46 -2.34 -5.46
N LEU A 64 9.08 -1.63 -4.41
CA LEU A 64 8.63 -2.22 -3.14
C LEU A 64 7.36 -3.06 -3.30
N MET A 65 6.51 -2.74 -4.28
CA MET A 65 5.36 -3.56 -4.68
C MET A 65 5.72 -4.73 -5.60
N HIS A 66 7.00 -4.90 -5.94
CA HIS A 66 7.52 -5.91 -6.87
C HIS A 66 6.92 -5.81 -8.29
N CYS A 67 6.66 -4.61 -8.76
CA CYS A 67 6.23 -4.36 -10.14
C CYS A 67 7.32 -4.74 -11.16
N GLY A 68 6.91 -5.07 -12.38
CA GLY A 68 7.82 -5.42 -13.45
C GLY A 68 8.64 -4.25 -14.00
N PRO A 69 9.69 -4.52 -14.78
CA PRO A 69 10.62 -3.49 -15.25
C PRO A 69 9.95 -2.43 -16.12
N LYS A 70 8.98 -2.79 -16.94
CA LYS A 70 8.23 -1.85 -17.79
C LYS A 70 7.35 -0.90 -16.97
N THR A 71 6.74 -1.40 -15.89
CA THR A 71 5.95 -0.57 -14.97
C THR A 71 6.83 0.43 -14.23
N ILE A 72 8.01 -0.01 -13.76
CA ILE A 72 8.98 0.87 -13.09
C ILE A 72 9.52 1.92 -14.06
N ALA A 73 9.88 1.51 -15.30
CA ALA A 73 10.31 2.45 -16.33
C ALA A 73 9.23 3.47 -16.66
N ALA A 74 7.97 3.05 -16.81
CA ALA A 74 6.84 3.96 -17.02
C ALA A 74 6.65 4.91 -15.83
N GLY A 75 6.87 4.46 -14.60
CA GLY A 75 6.86 5.31 -13.41
C GLY A 75 7.94 6.39 -13.42
N LEU A 76 9.14 6.07 -13.90
CA LEU A 76 10.22 7.05 -14.09
C LEU A 76 9.90 8.06 -15.18
N LEU A 77 9.18 7.65 -16.22
CA LEU A 77 8.89 8.45 -17.42
C LEU A 77 7.55 9.18 -17.37
N HIS A 78 6.69 8.92 -16.38
CA HIS A 78 5.26 9.29 -16.42
C HIS A 78 4.98 10.78 -16.61
N ASP A 79 5.85 11.65 -16.14
CA ASP A 79 5.70 13.11 -16.27
C ASP A 79 6.52 13.72 -17.43
N THR A 80 7.34 12.94 -18.13
CA THR A 80 8.25 13.48 -19.16
C THR A 80 7.50 14.04 -20.37
N VAL A 81 6.42 13.40 -20.79
CA VAL A 81 5.62 13.84 -21.96
C VAL A 81 4.80 15.10 -21.62
N GLU A 82 4.36 15.24 -20.36
CA GLU A 82 3.56 16.38 -19.92
C GLU A 82 4.42 17.60 -19.58
N ASP A 83 5.56 17.39 -18.91
CA ASP A 83 6.33 18.43 -18.25
C ASP A 83 7.65 18.79 -18.96
N CYS A 84 8.11 17.98 -19.93
CA CYS A 84 9.38 18.20 -20.61
C CYS A 84 9.20 18.67 -22.06
N GLU A 85 9.81 19.79 -22.39
CA GLU A 85 9.76 20.33 -23.76
C GLU A 85 10.45 19.38 -24.75
N GLY A 86 9.77 19.15 -25.88
CA GLY A 86 10.30 18.30 -26.97
C GLY A 86 10.13 16.79 -26.74
N VAL A 87 9.59 16.35 -25.60
CA VAL A 87 9.26 14.94 -25.35
C VAL A 87 7.81 14.67 -25.75
N THR A 88 7.62 13.76 -26.69
CA THR A 88 6.29 13.36 -27.18
C THR A 88 6.06 11.86 -26.90
N THR A 89 4.82 11.42 -27.08
CA THR A 89 4.50 9.97 -27.03
C THR A 89 5.31 9.19 -28.06
N ASP A 90 5.51 9.73 -29.24
CA ASP A 90 6.33 9.11 -30.29
C ASP A 90 7.79 8.95 -29.86
N THR A 91 8.34 9.93 -29.14
CA THR A 91 9.68 9.83 -28.55
C THR A 91 9.77 8.63 -27.61
N ILE A 92 8.75 8.43 -26.77
CA ILE A 92 8.72 7.29 -25.84
C ILE A 92 8.56 5.96 -26.59
N ILE A 93 7.73 5.92 -27.63
CA ILE A 93 7.57 4.72 -28.48
C ILE A 93 8.91 4.32 -29.11
N GLU A 94 9.60 5.28 -29.70
CA GLU A 94 10.88 5.04 -30.38
C GLU A 94 11.97 4.53 -29.43
N LEU A 95 12.07 5.10 -28.24
CA LEU A 95 13.14 4.79 -27.29
C LEU A 95 12.83 3.62 -26.35
N PHE A 96 11.57 3.42 -25.97
CA PHE A 96 11.15 2.48 -24.92
C PHE A 96 10.06 1.49 -25.36
N GLY A 97 9.51 1.63 -26.57
CA GLY A 97 8.49 0.77 -27.12
C GLY A 97 7.05 1.19 -26.79
N GLU A 98 6.12 0.63 -27.55
CA GLU A 98 4.68 0.97 -27.50
C GLU A 98 4.05 0.70 -26.13
N GLU A 99 4.44 -0.39 -25.47
CA GLU A 99 3.84 -0.79 -24.19
C GLU A 99 4.12 0.24 -23.08
N ILE A 100 5.37 0.71 -22.95
CA ILE A 100 5.73 1.74 -21.98
C ILE A 100 5.07 3.07 -22.34
N ALA A 101 5.06 3.45 -23.61
CA ALA A 101 4.41 4.67 -24.09
C ALA A 101 2.90 4.67 -23.80
N THR A 102 2.23 3.53 -23.97
CA THR A 102 0.81 3.36 -23.65
C THR A 102 0.55 3.55 -22.14
N LEU A 103 1.42 3.01 -21.30
CA LEU A 103 1.31 3.21 -19.83
C LEU A 103 1.47 4.69 -19.46
N VAL A 104 2.50 5.36 -20.00
CA VAL A 104 2.76 6.78 -19.75
C VAL A 104 1.59 7.65 -20.21
N ASP A 105 1.10 7.43 -21.43
CA ASP A 105 -0.06 8.16 -21.98
C ASP A 105 -1.33 7.97 -21.14
N ALA A 106 -1.60 6.75 -20.69
CA ALA A 106 -2.75 6.45 -19.86
C ALA A 106 -2.66 7.13 -18.47
N VAL A 107 -1.47 7.16 -17.86
CA VAL A 107 -1.26 7.86 -16.57
C VAL A 107 -1.51 9.37 -16.73
N THR A 108 -1.00 9.98 -17.79
CA THR A 108 -1.20 11.39 -18.14
C THR A 108 -2.70 11.71 -18.33
N LYS A 109 -3.41 10.91 -19.12
CA LYS A 109 -4.86 11.09 -19.37
C LYS A 109 -5.71 11.00 -18.10
N ILE A 110 -5.37 10.09 -17.19
CA ILE A 110 -6.04 9.99 -15.89
C ILE A 110 -5.78 11.25 -15.06
N GLY A 111 -4.56 11.78 -15.07
CA GLY A 111 -4.19 13.02 -14.38
C GLY A 111 -4.91 14.27 -14.90
N ALA A 112 -5.26 14.30 -16.19
CA ALA A 112 -5.90 15.42 -16.85
C ALA A 112 -7.43 15.51 -16.63
N ILE A 113 -8.06 14.51 -16.01
CA ILE A 113 -9.50 14.51 -15.75
C ILE A 113 -9.86 15.61 -14.75
N LYS A 114 -10.42 16.74 -15.22
CA LYS A 114 -10.92 17.83 -14.38
C LYS A 114 -12.40 17.62 -14.06
N PHE A 115 -12.79 17.96 -12.85
CA PHE A 115 -14.11 17.67 -12.29
C PHE A 115 -14.86 18.94 -11.93
N LYS A 116 -16.15 19.03 -12.29
CA LYS A 116 -16.91 20.26 -12.20
C LYS A 116 -17.69 20.47 -10.91
N ASP A 117 -18.16 19.40 -10.21
CA ASP A 117 -18.95 19.48 -8.98
C ASP A 117 -18.71 18.35 -7.99
N GLU A 118 -18.91 18.61 -6.67
CA GLU A 118 -18.54 17.71 -5.58
C GLU A 118 -19.37 16.39 -5.48
N GLU A 119 -20.64 16.38 -5.86
CA GLU A 119 -21.51 15.19 -5.77
C GLU A 119 -21.53 14.36 -7.05
N GLU A 120 -21.57 14.97 -8.20
CA GLU A 120 -21.37 14.33 -9.52
C GLU A 120 -19.93 13.82 -9.68
N TYR A 121 -19.00 14.47 -8.97
CA TYR A 121 -17.61 14.18 -8.78
C TYR A 121 -17.37 12.77 -8.22
N LEU A 122 -18.03 12.36 -7.15
CA LEU A 122 -17.77 11.10 -6.48
C LEU A 122 -18.25 9.87 -7.29
N ALA A 123 -19.44 9.90 -7.84
CA ALA A 123 -20.01 8.76 -8.57
C ALA A 123 -19.46 8.63 -10.01
N SER A 124 -19.36 9.76 -10.74
CA SER A 124 -18.87 9.78 -12.13
C SER A 124 -17.36 9.51 -12.23
N ASN A 125 -16.59 9.89 -11.21
CA ASN A 125 -15.14 9.74 -11.18
C ASN A 125 -14.68 8.35 -10.83
N HIS A 126 -15.28 7.73 -9.85
CA HIS A 126 -15.07 6.33 -9.58
C HIS A 126 -15.31 5.52 -10.86
N ARG A 127 -16.36 5.82 -11.60
CA ARG A 127 -16.70 5.10 -12.83
C ARG A 127 -15.71 5.35 -13.97
N LYS A 128 -15.29 6.60 -14.23
CA LYS A 128 -14.33 6.93 -15.30
C LYS A 128 -12.93 6.43 -14.99
N LEU A 129 -12.49 6.61 -13.75
CA LEU A 129 -11.25 6.00 -13.26
C LEU A 129 -11.32 4.47 -13.38
N PHE A 130 -12.39 3.84 -12.93
CA PHE A 130 -12.57 2.39 -13.05
C PHE A 130 -12.57 1.92 -14.50
N ILE A 131 -13.17 2.63 -15.42
CA ILE A 131 -13.17 2.27 -16.85
C ILE A 131 -11.76 2.40 -17.46
N ALA A 132 -11.02 3.44 -17.12
CA ALA A 132 -9.62 3.59 -17.51
C ALA A 132 -8.74 2.50 -16.86
N MET A 133 -9.06 2.14 -15.63
CA MET A 133 -8.40 1.13 -14.79
C MET A 133 -8.64 -0.30 -15.29
N ALA A 134 -9.82 -0.57 -15.83
CA ALA A 134 -10.17 -1.89 -16.35
C ALA A 134 -9.34 -2.31 -17.57
N LYS A 135 -8.55 -1.39 -18.14
CA LYS A 135 -7.67 -1.69 -19.29
C LYS A 135 -6.28 -2.17 -18.87
N ASP A 136 -5.68 -1.58 -17.83
CA ASP A 136 -4.38 -1.99 -17.35
C ASP A 136 -4.15 -1.50 -15.90
N ILE A 137 -4.01 -2.42 -14.97
CA ILE A 137 -3.82 -2.09 -13.55
C ILE A 137 -2.50 -1.39 -13.26
N ARG A 138 -1.47 -1.62 -14.11
CA ARG A 138 -0.17 -0.97 -13.93
C ARG A 138 -0.30 0.54 -13.91
N VAL A 139 -1.23 1.07 -14.71
CA VAL A 139 -1.55 2.51 -14.75
C VAL A 139 -1.99 3.03 -13.39
N ILE A 140 -2.78 2.23 -12.66
CA ILE A 140 -3.25 2.62 -11.32
C ILE A 140 -2.13 2.54 -10.31
N LEU A 141 -1.33 1.49 -10.36
CA LEU A 141 -0.20 1.33 -9.45
C LEU A 141 0.75 2.52 -9.58
N ILE A 142 1.04 2.95 -10.82
CA ILE A 142 1.83 4.17 -11.08
C ILE A 142 1.13 5.39 -10.49
N LYS A 143 -0.17 5.55 -10.72
CA LYS A 143 -0.93 6.71 -10.23
C LYS A 143 -1.07 6.74 -8.71
N LEU A 144 -1.21 5.59 -8.07
CA LEU A 144 -1.20 5.50 -6.60
C LEU A 144 0.18 5.84 -6.03
N ALA A 145 1.26 5.38 -6.67
CA ALA A 145 2.63 5.72 -6.27
C ALA A 145 2.93 7.21 -6.44
N ASP A 146 2.49 7.82 -7.55
CA ASP A 146 2.55 9.26 -7.78
C ASP A 146 1.78 10.03 -6.69
N ARG A 147 0.52 9.68 -6.46
CA ARG A 147 -0.33 10.31 -5.44
C ARG A 147 0.28 10.20 -4.04
N LEU A 148 0.85 9.06 -3.69
CA LEU A 148 1.48 8.84 -2.40
C LEU A 148 2.66 9.79 -2.18
N HIS A 149 3.55 9.95 -3.16
CA HIS A 149 4.66 10.90 -3.02
C HIS A 149 4.16 12.36 -2.99
N ASN A 150 3.17 12.71 -3.79
CA ASN A 150 2.54 14.03 -3.74
C ASN A 150 1.93 14.32 -2.36
N MET A 151 1.31 13.34 -1.71
CA MET A 151 0.79 13.49 -0.34
C MET A 151 1.91 13.63 0.71
N ARG A 152 3.02 12.91 0.55
CA ARG A 152 4.18 13.03 1.45
C ARG A 152 4.86 14.39 1.40
N THR A 153 4.72 15.12 0.30
CA THR A 153 5.31 16.46 0.07
C THR A 153 4.27 17.58 0.05
N LEU A 154 3.05 17.32 0.52
CA LEU A 154 1.92 18.24 0.41
C LEU A 154 2.10 19.52 1.25
N GLN A 155 2.95 19.52 2.27
CA GLN A 155 3.25 20.69 3.12
C GLN A 155 3.82 21.89 2.34
N TYR A 156 4.39 21.67 1.17
CA TYR A 156 4.93 22.75 0.33
C TYR A 156 3.89 23.43 -0.56
N MET A 157 2.65 22.95 -0.54
CA MET A 157 1.54 23.55 -1.28
C MET A 157 0.80 24.59 -0.43
N ARG A 158 0.07 25.50 -1.09
CA ARG A 158 -0.82 26.45 -0.40
C ARG A 158 -1.94 25.70 0.35
N PRO A 159 -2.39 26.20 1.51
CA PRO A 159 -3.38 25.52 2.36
C PRO A 159 -4.67 25.11 1.64
N GLU A 160 -5.19 25.92 0.75
CA GLU A 160 -6.39 25.62 -0.06
C GLU A 160 -6.16 24.41 -0.97
N LYS A 161 -4.98 24.37 -1.62
CA LYS A 161 -4.59 23.26 -2.50
C LYS A 161 -4.32 21.99 -1.69
N GLN A 162 -3.73 22.12 -0.49
CA GLN A 162 -3.54 21.00 0.44
C GLN A 162 -4.90 20.33 0.76
N LYS A 163 -5.90 21.11 1.16
CA LYS A 163 -7.22 20.59 1.50
C LYS A 163 -7.92 19.96 0.30
N LYS A 164 -7.84 20.57 -0.88
CA LYS A 164 -8.42 20.02 -2.10
C LYS A 164 -7.82 18.67 -2.45
N ILE A 165 -6.48 18.57 -2.49
CA ILE A 165 -5.76 17.33 -2.81
C ILE A 165 -6.02 16.26 -1.75
N ALA A 166 -6.06 16.63 -0.46
CA ALA A 166 -6.35 15.70 0.62
C ALA A 166 -7.78 15.13 0.53
N ARG A 167 -8.79 15.96 0.22
CA ARG A 167 -10.17 15.49 -0.01
C ARG A 167 -10.24 14.51 -1.18
N GLU A 168 -9.67 14.88 -2.32
CA GLU A 168 -9.61 14.00 -3.50
C GLU A 168 -8.91 12.67 -3.18
N THR A 169 -7.80 12.72 -2.45
CA THR A 169 -7.08 11.52 -2.05
C THR A 169 -7.93 10.61 -1.16
N LEU A 170 -8.61 11.18 -0.17
CA LEU A 170 -9.44 10.42 0.76
C LEU A 170 -10.72 9.86 0.10
N SER A 171 -11.31 10.60 -0.84
CA SER A 171 -12.57 10.22 -1.50
C SER A 171 -12.39 9.33 -2.72
N VAL A 172 -11.23 9.37 -3.39
CA VAL A 172 -10.98 8.66 -4.65
C VAL A 172 -9.85 7.64 -4.51
N TYR A 173 -8.64 8.08 -4.21
CA TYR A 173 -7.44 7.23 -4.27
C TYR A 173 -7.35 6.21 -3.13
N ALA A 174 -7.68 6.60 -1.91
CA ALA A 174 -7.68 5.68 -0.77
C ALA A 174 -8.73 4.56 -0.92
N PRO A 175 -9.98 4.83 -1.35
CA PRO A 175 -10.95 3.78 -1.69
C PRO A 175 -10.49 2.85 -2.82
N ILE A 176 -9.79 3.36 -3.83
CA ILE A 176 -9.21 2.54 -4.89
C ILE A 176 -8.16 1.59 -4.32
N ALA A 177 -7.19 2.12 -3.56
CA ALA A 177 -6.18 1.30 -2.90
C ALA A 177 -6.82 0.25 -1.98
N HIS A 178 -7.89 0.60 -1.27
CA HIS A 178 -8.65 -0.34 -0.42
C HIS A 178 -9.28 -1.47 -1.24
N ARG A 179 -9.93 -1.15 -2.36
CA ARG A 179 -10.56 -2.16 -3.22
C ARG A 179 -9.54 -3.10 -3.86
N LEU A 180 -8.37 -2.58 -4.21
CA LEU A 180 -7.26 -3.38 -4.72
C LEU A 180 -6.54 -4.16 -3.61
N GLY A 181 -6.94 -3.98 -2.34
CA GLY A 181 -6.32 -4.64 -1.20
C GLY A 181 -4.92 -4.12 -0.85
N ILE A 182 -4.50 -2.97 -1.41
CA ILE A 182 -3.18 -2.37 -1.15
C ILE A 182 -3.25 -1.59 0.17
N SER A 183 -3.22 -2.33 1.28
CA SER A 183 -3.49 -1.78 2.62
C SER A 183 -2.43 -0.79 3.08
N GLU A 184 -1.17 -1.01 2.72
CA GLU A 184 -0.07 -0.11 3.11
C GLU A 184 -0.28 1.29 2.49
N ILE A 185 -0.50 1.37 1.18
CA ILE A 185 -0.75 2.65 0.50
C ILE A 185 -2.05 3.29 0.97
N LYS A 186 -3.13 2.50 1.06
CA LYS A 186 -4.44 2.97 1.55
C LYS A 186 -4.31 3.65 2.91
N ASN A 187 -3.66 3.00 3.85
CA ASN A 187 -3.52 3.50 5.21
C ASN A 187 -2.69 4.79 5.28
N GLU A 188 -1.59 4.86 4.53
CA GLU A 188 -0.75 6.06 4.48
C GLU A 188 -1.48 7.23 3.79
N LEU A 189 -2.20 6.97 2.70
CA LEU A 189 -3.03 8.00 2.03
C LEU A 189 -4.13 8.54 2.95
N GLU A 190 -4.81 7.67 3.69
CA GLU A 190 -5.83 8.07 4.66
C GLU A 190 -5.25 8.91 5.81
N ASP A 191 -4.15 8.49 6.43
CA ASP A 191 -3.53 9.20 7.55
C ASP A 191 -2.97 10.56 7.10
N LEU A 192 -2.32 10.64 5.93
CA LEU A 192 -1.85 11.90 5.37
C LEU A 192 -3.01 12.84 5.02
N SER A 193 -4.08 12.33 4.42
CA SER A 193 -5.27 13.13 4.11
C SER A 193 -5.92 13.66 5.38
N PHE A 194 -6.07 12.84 6.39
CA PHE A 194 -6.61 13.23 7.68
C PHE A 194 -5.81 14.36 8.36
N LYS A 195 -4.48 14.28 8.30
CA LYS A 195 -3.58 15.33 8.79
C LYS A 195 -3.88 16.72 8.20
N TYR A 196 -4.20 16.79 6.89
CA TYR A 196 -4.45 18.07 6.22
C TYR A 196 -5.92 18.52 6.29
N LEU A 197 -6.87 17.59 6.47
CA LEU A 197 -8.29 17.90 6.57
C LEU A 197 -8.73 18.30 7.98
N ASP A 198 -8.19 17.65 9.00
CA ASP A 198 -8.46 17.94 10.42
C ASP A 198 -7.20 17.74 11.26
N TYR A 199 -6.30 18.72 11.18
CA TYR A 199 -5.01 18.66 11.87
C TYR A 199 -5.16 18.53 13.39
N LYS A 200 -6.14 19.23 13.99
CA LYS A 200 -6.38 19.20 15.43
C LYS A 200 -6.74 17.78 15.89
N LYS A 201 -7.70 17.17 15.21
CA LYS A 201 -8.14 15.81 15.54
C LYS A 201 -7.08 14.75 15.24
N TYR A 202 -6.31 14.96 14.17
CA TYR A 202 -5.17 14.11 13.82
C TYR A 202 -4.11 14.11 14.95
N GLU A 203 -3.68 15.29 15.44
CA GLU A 203 -2.67 15.38 16.51
C GLU A 203 -3.23 14.86 17.86
N GLU A 204 -4.51 15.09 18.15
CA GLU A 204 -5.17 14.52 19.33
C GLU A 204 -5.08 12.97 19.31
N ILE A 205 -5.54 12.34 18.25
CA ILE A 205 -5.52 10.88 18.13
C ILE A 205 -4.10 10.33 18.12
N LYS A 206 -3.19 10.97 17.41
CA LYS A 206 -1.77 10.59 17.37
C LYS A 206 -1.13 10.65 18.78
N GLY A 207 -1.45 11.67 19.56
CA GLY A 207 -0.99 11.81 20.94
C GLY A 207 -1.52 10.69 21.84
N LEU A 208 -2.82 10.40 21.74
CA LEU A 208 -3.47 9.32 22.47
C LEU A 208 -2.92 7.94 22.12
N VAL A 209 -2.66 7.69 20.84
CA VAL A 209 -2.03 6.42 20.38
C VAL A 209 -0.63 6.28 20.94
N LYS A 210 0.21 7.32 20.84
CA LYS A 210 1.57 7.29 21.37
C LYS A 210 1.61 7.04 22.88
N GLN A 211 0.77 7.72 23.64
CA GLN A 211 0.67 7.51 25.09
C GLN A 211 0.29 6.05 25.39
N ARG A 212 -0.73 5.54 24.70
CA ARG A 212 -1.21 4.16 24.89
C ARG A 212 -0.16 3.12 24.51
N GLU A 213 0.58 3.34 23.42
CA GLU A 213 1.68 2.46 23.02
C GLU A 213 2.80 2.46 24.07
N SER A 214 3.15 3.62 24.62
CA SER A 214 4.12 3.72 25.73
C SER A 214 3.66 2.98 26.98
N ASP A 215 2.41 3.19 27.38
CA ASP A 215 1.85 2.61 28.61
C ASP A 215 1.70 1.07 28.54
N ARG A 216 1.55 0.51 27.33
CA ARG A 216 1.28 -0.92 27.11
C ARG A 216 2.41 -1.69 26.41
N ASN A 217 3.51 -1.03 26.08
CA ASN A 217 4.61 -1.67 25.37
C ASN A 217 5.19 -2.87 26.16
N GLY A 218 5.31 -2.75 27.46
CA GLY A 218 5.75 -3.83 28.33
C GLY A 218 4.88 -5.09 28.19
N GLN A 219 3.55 -4.92 28.26
CA GLN A 219 2.57 -6.00 28.15
C GLN A 219 2.61 -6.70 26.78
N VAL A 220 2.79 -5.92 25.70
CA VAL A 220 2.93 -6.45 24.33
C VAL A 220 4.24 -7.25 24.22
N GLN A 221 5.35 -6.74 24.76
CA GLN A 221 6.64 -7.44 24.71
C GLN A 221 6.64 -8.72 25.55
N GLU A 222 6.00 -8.74 26.72
CA GLU A 222 5.82 -9.95 27.53
C GLU A 222 5.03 -11.02 26.76
N MET A 223 3.90 -10.65 26.14
CA MET A 223 3.11 -11.59 25.34
C MET A 223 3.90 -12.11 24.13
N ILE A 224 4.64 -11.22 23.44
CA ILE A 224 5.52 -11.62 22.33
C ILE A 224 6.54 -12.64 22.83
N SER A 225 7.24 -12.37 23.93
CA SER A 225 8.25 -13.26 24.50
C SER A 225 7.67 -14.62 24.89
N ASP A 226 6.47 -14.64 25.45
CA ASP A 226 5.76 -15.87 25.80
C ASP A 226 5.42 -16.73 24.58
N ILE A 227 4.92 -16.09 23.51
CA ILE A 227 4.60 -16.78 22.26
C ILE A 227 5.88 -17.25 21.58
N GLU A 228 6.93 -16.44 21.55
CA GLU A 228 8.24 -16.82 21.00
C GLU A 228 8.81 -18.07 21.67
N SER A 229 8.70 -18.14 22.98
CA SER A 229 9.17 -19.32 23.75
C SER A 229 8.46 -20.60 23.30
N ILE A 230 7.15 -20.53 23.06
CA ILE A 230 6.37 -21.66 22.54
C ILE A 230 6.83 -22.03 21.13
N LEU A 231 6.96 -21.04 20.23
CA LEU A 231 7.31 -21.30 18.83
C LEU A 231 8.73 -21.85 18.67
N GLN A 232 9.65 -21.41 19.53
CA GLN A 232 11.02 -21.95 19.58
C GLN A 232 11.04 -23.40 20.08
N GLU A 233 10.25 -23.72 21.09
CA GLU A 233 10.14 -25.11 21.59
C GLU A 233 9.70 -26.09 20.50
N TYR A 234 8.76 -25.68 19.66
CA TYR A 234 8.24 -26.49 18.54
C TYR A 234 8.99 -26.29 17.22
N ASN A 235 10.09 -25.52 17.23
CA ASN A 235 10.96 -25.29 16.09
C ASN A 235 10.23 -24.74 14.85
N ILE A 236 9.23 -23.85 15.07
CA ILE A 236 8.45 -23.19 14.02
C ILE A 236 9.15 -21.91 13.58
N GLN A 237 9.26 -21.68 12.28
CA GLN A 237 9.77 -20.43 11.70
C GLN A 237 8.73 -19.33 11.87
N TYR A 238 9.14 -18.16 12.39
CA TYR A 238 8.22 -17.05 12.64
C TYR A 238 8.89 -15.69 12.58
N ARG A 239 8.07 -14.67 12.32
CA ARG A 239 8.30 -13.26 12.68
C ARG A 239 7.11 -12.81 13.52
N ILE A 240 7.35 -12.18 14.64
CA ILE A 240 6.30 -11.70 15.55
C ILE A 240 6.55 -10.24 15.93
N PHE A 241 5.51 -9.42 15.89
CA PHE A 241 5.60 -8.02 16.25
C PHE A 241 4.25 -7.43 16.68
N GLY A 242 4.30 -6.37 17.46
CA GLY A 242 3.12 -5.56 17.78
C GLY A 242 2.64 -4.80 16.54
N ARG A 243 1.33 -4.79 16.33
CA ARG A 243 0.72 -4.08 15.21
C ARG A 243 0.37 -2.66 15.61
N SER A 244 0.90 -1.67 14.89
CA SER A 244 0.45 -0.28 15.01
C SER A 244 -0.92 -0.06 14.37
N LYS A 245 -1.71 0.85 14.92
CA LYS A 245 -3.03 1.21 14.39
C LYS A 245 -2.93 2.54 13.63
N HIS A 246 -3.63 2.63 12.50
CA HIS A 246 -3.68 3.84 11.70
C HIS A 246 -4.67 4.85 12.26
N PHE A 247 -4.27 6.11 12.31
CA PHE A 247 -5.00 7.18 13.01
C PHE A 247 -6.37 7.45 12.40
N TYR A 248 -6.45 7.50 11.08
CA TYR A 248 -7.74 7.68 10.40
C TYR A 248 -8.70 6.52 10.62
N SER A 249 -8.20 5.28 10.64
CA SER A 249 -9.02 4.09 10.93
C SER A 249 -9.62 4.15 12.34
N ILE A 250 -8.87 4.66 13.32
CA ILE A 250 -9.35 4.88 14.69
C ILE A 250 -10.43 5.97 14.68
N TYR A 251 -10.13 7.13 14.09
CA TYR A 251 -11.08 8.25 13.99
C TYR A 251 -12.40 7.81 13.34
N LYS A 252 -12.33 7.12 12.21
CA LYS A 252 -13.51 6.60 11.50
C LYS A 252 -14.34 5.69 12.39
N LYS A 253 -13.71 4.79 13.15
CA LYS A 253 -14.42 3.91 14.10
C LYS A 253 -15.06 4.69 15.25
N MET A 254 -14.38 5.72 15.78
CA MET A 254 -14.95 6.59 16.82
C MET A 254 -16.22 7.26 16.33
N VAL A 255 -16.18 7.84 15.11
CA VAL A 255 -17.32 8.55 14.52
C VAL A 255 -18.45 7.59 14.13
N THR A 256 -18.14 6.52 13.38
CA THR A 256 -19.17 5.61 12.86
C THR A 256 -19.84 4.76 13.94
N LYS A 257 -19.13 4.43 15.02
CA LYS A 257 -19.64 3.62 16.13
C LYS A 257 -20.04 4.44 17.36
N ASN A 258 -19.90 5.76 17.29
CA ASN A 258 -20.10 6.69 18.40
C ASN A 258 -19.39 6.23 19.67
N LYS A 259 -18.11 5.86 19.56
CA LYS A 259 -17.28 5.36 20.65
C LYS A 259 -16.16 6.32 20.98
N ARG A 260 -15.79 6.34 22.27
CA ARG A 260 -14.59 7.05 22.72
C ARG A 260 -13.34 6.28 22.32
N PHE A 261 -12.19 6.97 22.31
CA PHE A 261 -10.89 6.40 21.97
C PHE A 261 -10.55 5.16 22.82
N GLU A 262 -10.80 5.22 24.13
CA GLU A 262 -10.54 4.14 25.09
C GLU A 262 -11.30 2.86 24.72
N GLU A 263 -12.54 2.99 24.24
CA GLU A 263 -13.41 1.88 23.87
C GLU A 263 -12.99 1.19 22.56
N ILE A 264 -12.18 1.87 21.73
CA ILE A 264 -11.71 1.35 20.43
C ILE A 264 -10.37 0.64 20.56
N LEU A 265 -9.52 1.10 21.47
CA LEU A 265 -8.15 0.61 21.66
C LEU A 265 -7.97 -0.39 22.81
N ASP A 266 -9.04 -1.00 23.30
CA ASP A 266 -8.93 -1.99 24.37
C ASP A 266 -8.19 -3.26 23.97
N LEU A 267 -7.99 -3.47 22.66
CA LEU A 267 -7.28 -4.62 22.14
C LEU A 267 -5.82 -4.28 21.86
N LEU A 268 -4.92 -4.99 22.51
CA LEU A 268 -3.52 -5.06 22.11
C LEU A 268 -3.41 -5.96 20.86
N ALA A 269 -2.67 -5.53 19.86
CA ALA A 269 -2.63 -6.25 18.58
C ALA A 269 -1.23 -6.80 18.29
N ILE A 270 -1.17 -8.09 17.97
CA ILE A 270 0.04 -8.82 17.62
C ILE A 270 -0.15 -9.49 16.27
N ARG A 271 0.89 -9.49 15.45
CA ARG A 271 0.93 -10.21 14.18
C ARG A 271 2.03 -11.24 14.21
N ILE A 272 1.70 -12.45 13.76
CA ILE A 272 2.63 -13.57 13.62
C ILE A 272 2.63 -13.98 12.14
N ILE A 273 3.82 -14.04 11.55
CA ILE A 273 4.02 -14.47 10.18
C ILE A 273 4.87 -15.74 10.22
N THR A 274 4.44 -16.77 9.52
CA THR A 274 5.11 -18.06 9.46
C THR A 274 5.25 -18.55 8.02
N ASP A 275 5.87 -19.70 7.82
CA ASP A 275 6.26 -20.23 6.52
C ASP A 275 5.19 -21.07 5.82
N SER A 276 4.21 -21.62 6.55
CA SER A 276 3.21 -22.52 5.97
C SER A 276 1.82 -22.39 6.60
N VAL A 277 0.82 -22.81 5.86
CA VAL A 277 -0.58 -22.86 6.32
C VAL A 277 -0.70 -23.81 7.52
N VAL A 278 -0.03 -24.96 7.50
CA VAL A 278 -0.04 -25.92 8.61
C VAL A 278 0.49 -25.26 9.88
N HIS A 279 1.62 -24.57 9.81
CA HIS A 279 2.17 -23.83 10.94
C HIS A 279 1.26 -22.71 11.42
N CYS A 280 0.47 -22.06 10.56
CA CYS A 280 -0.53 -21.11 11.02
C CYS A 280 -1.54 -21.75 11.99
N TYR A 281 -2.05 -22.92 11.66
CA TYR A 281 -3.00 -23.65 12.52
C TYR A 281 -2.33 -24.25 13.76
N GLU A 282 -1.09 -24.70 13.66
CA GLU A 282 -0.32 -25.16 14.83
C GLU A 282 -0.10 -24.03 15.83
N ILE A 283 0.32 -22.85 15.36
CA ILE A 283 0.50 -21.66 16.20
C ILE A 283 -0.82 -21.30 16.89
N LEU A 284 -1.94 -21.31 16.16
CA LEU A 284 -3.26 -21.09 16.73
C LEU A 284 -3.59 -22.10 17.83
N GLY A 285 -3.31 -23.39 17.59
CA GLY A 285 -3.52 -24.46 18.55
C GLY A 285 -2.72 -24.26 19.83
N TYR A 286 -1.44 -23.91 19.73
CA TYR A 286 -0.60 -23.63 20.90
C TYR A 286 -1.05 -22.41 21.68
N ILE A 287 -1.46 -21.34 21.01
CA ILE A 287 -2.00 -20.14 21.64
C ILE A 287 -3.31 -20.45 22.38
N HIS A 288 -4.24 -21.17 21.75
CA HIS A 288 -5.51 -21.54 22.38
C HIS A 288 -5.35 -22.58 23.51
N ALA A 289 -4.29 -23.39 23.48
CA ALA A 289 -3.98 -24.30 24.59
C ALA A 289 -3.49 -23.55 25.84
N LYS A 290 -2.78 -22.42 25.64
CA LYS A 290 -2.24 -21.60 26.74
C LYS A 290 -3.19 -20.49 27.20
N TYR A 291 -3.88 -19.85 26.26
CA TYR A 291 -4.72 -18.68 26.52
C TYR A 291 -6.17 -18.93 26.08
N ARG A 292 -7.11 -18.46 26.91
CA ARG A 292 -8.52 -18.64 26.62
C ARG A 292 -9.00 -17.69 25.52
N PRO A 293 -9.52 -18.20 24.39
CA PRO A 293 -10.10 -17.36 23.33
C PRO A 293 -11.44 -16.77 23.78
N ILE A 294 -11.73 -15.55 23.30
CA ILE A 294 -13.03 -14.90 23.50
C ILE A 294 -14.02 -15.49 22.47
N PRO A 295 -15.15 -16.06 22.92
CA PRO A 295 -16.15 -16.63 22.02
C PRO A 295 -16.66 -15.61 20.99
N GLY A 296 -16.85 -16.08 19.74
CA GLY A 296 -17.37 -15.26 18.64
C GLY A 296 -16.36 -14.28 18.00
N ARG A 297 -15.14 -14.18 18.52
CA ARG A 297 -14.10 -13.33 17.96
C ARG A 297 -13.04 -14.06 17.13
N PHE A 298 -13.15 -15.36 17.02
CA PHE A 298 -12.31 -16.14 16.11
C PHE A 298 -12.81 -16.04 14.67
N LYS A 299 -11.91 -15.81 13.72
CA LYS A 299 -12.19 -15.79 12.28
C LYS A 299 -11.11 -16.55 11.53
N ASP A 300 -11.51 -17.51 10.73
CA ASP A 300 -10.64 -18.26 9.83
C ASP A 300 -10.80 -17.73 8.40
N TYR A 301 -10.01 -16.73 8.06
CA TYR A 301 -9.93 -16.21 6.69
C TYR A 301 -8.91 -16.96 5.83
N ILE A 302 -8.24 -17.99 6.35
CA ILE A 302 -7.43 -18.90 5.53
C ILE A 302 -8.33 -19.87 4.81
N ALA A 303 -9.24 -20.54 5.52
CA ALA A 303 -10.20 -21.47 4.96
C ALA A 303 -11.30 -20.75 4.15
N MET A 304 -11.69 -19.53 4.58
CA MET A 304 -12.74 -18.72 3.95
C MET A 304 -12.20 -17.30 3.64
N PRO A 305 -11.42 -17.14 2.56
CA PRO A 305 -10.84 -15.85 2.18
C PRO A 305 -11.91 -14.78 1.95
N LYS A 306 -11.57 -13.52 2.24
CA LYS A 306 -12.42 -12.38 1.87
C LYS A 306 -12.44 -12.18 0.35
N ALA A 307 -13.43 -11.44 -0.15
CA ALA A 307 -13.58 -11.13 -1.58
C ALA A 307 -12.32 -10.48 -2.21
N ASN A 308 -11.55 -9.72 -1.44
CA ASN A 308 -10.27 -9.13 -1.84
C ASN A 308 -9.08 -10.09 -1.66
N MET A 309 -9.32 -11.39 -1.51
CA MET A 309 -8.33 -12.46 -1.30
C MET A 309 -7.53 -12.37 0.01
N TYR A 310 -7.93 -11.51 0.95
CA TYR A 310 -7.30 -11.45 2.26
C TYR A 310 -7.46 -12.77 3.00
N GLN A 311 -6.34 -13.31 3.46
CA GLN A 311 -6.26 -14.53 4.27
C GLN A 311 -5.46 -14.27 5.54
N SER A 312 -5.98 -14.72 6.66
CA SER A 312 -5.31 -14.71 7.97
C SER A 312 -6.18 -15.47 8.97
N LEU A 313 -5.59 -16.00 10.03
CA LEU A 313 -6.34 -16.37 11.22
C LEU A 313 -6.41 -15.17 12.15
N HIS A 314 -7.59 -14.87 12.66
CA HIS A 314 -7.80 -13.84 13.68
C HIS A 314 -8.34 -14.49 14.94
N THR A 315 -7.68 -14.30 16.05
CA THR A 315 -8.19 -14.72 17.36
C THR A 315 -8.01 -13.60 18.38
N THR A 316 -8.90 -13.56 19.35
CA THR A 316 -8.83 -12.65 20.48
C THR A 316 -8.74 -13.47 21.74
N ILE A 317 -7.70 -13.26 22.54
CA ILE A 317 -7.41 -14.01 23.77
C ILE A 317 -7.37 -13.09 24.97
N VAL A 318 -7.59 -13.66 26.15
CA VAL A 318 -7.40 -12.99 27.45
C VAL A 318 -6.15 -13.55 28.11
N GLU A 319 -5.20 -12.67 28.42
CA GLU A 319 -4.06 -13.00 29.26
C GLU A 319 -4.53 -13.05 30.71
N PRO A 320 -4.33 -14.18 31.44
CA PRO A 320 -4.97 -14.40 32.74
C PRO A 320 -4.38 -13.60 33.89
N GLU A 321 -3.12 -13.18 33.82
CA GLU A 321 -2.42 -12.54 34.93
C GLU A 321 -2.91 -11.11 35.18
N HIS A 322 -3.10 -10.35 34.11
CA HIS A 322 -3.54 -8.93 34.18
C HIS A 322 -4.91 -8.69 33.53
N GLY A 323 -5.51 -9.72 32.90
CA GLY A 323 -6.77 -9.60 32.18
C GLY A 323 -6.69 -8.81 30.87
N ASN A 324 -5.49 -8.66 30.30
CA ASN A 324 -5.29 -7.95 29.06
C ASN A 324 -5.88 -8.73 27.87
N ILE A 325 -6.46 -8.01 26.94
CA ILE A 325 -7.08 -8.59 25.74
C ILE A 325 -6.17 -8.36 24.54
N PHE A 326 -5.78 -9.44 23.88
CA PHE A 326 -4.92 -9.41 22.69
C PHE A 326 -5.67 -9.91 21.46
N GLU A 327 -5.63 -9.13 20.39
CA GLU A 327 -5.98 -9.57 19.04
C GLU A 327 -4.73 -10.11 18.37
N ILE A 328 -4.76 -11.37 17.95
CA ILE A 328 -3.62 -12.03 17.30
C ILE A 328 -4.03 -12.37 15.87
N GLN A 329 -3.22 -11.93 14.91
CA GLN A 329 -3.32 -12.28 13.50
C GLN A 329 -2.18 -13.23 13.14
N ILE A 330 -2.52 -14.36 12.52
CA ILE A 330 -1.54 -15.39 12.11
C ILE A 330 -1.72 -15.64 10.61
N ARG A 331 -0.63 -15.55 9.87
CA ARG A 331 -0.64 -15.76 8.41
C ARG A 331 0.74 -16.15 7.89
N THR A 332 0.78 -16.67 6.65
CA THR A 332 2.05 -16.95 5.97
C THR A 332 2.66 -15.66 5.39
N GLU A 333 3.93 -15.73 4.98
CA GLU A 333 4.61 -14.65 4.26
C GLU A 333 3.85 -14.25 2.99
N GLU A 334 3.30 -15.21 2.25
CA GLU A 334 2.51 -14.97 1.04
C GLU A 334 1.20 -14.26 1.38
N MET A 335 0.50 -14.69 2.42
CA MET A 335 -0.73 -14.05 2.89
C MET A 335 -0.48 -12.64 3.40
N ASP A 336 0.66 -12.39 4.05
CA ASP A 336 1.06 -11.05 4.49
C ASP A 336 1.33 -10.13 3.31
N ALA A 337 2.02 -10.62 2.29
CA ALA A 337 2.24 -9.88 1.05
C ALA A 337 0.92 -9.50 0.36
N ILE A 338 -0.05 -10.42 0.30
CA ILE A 338 -1.38 -10.15 -0.25
C ILE A 338 -2.16 -9.15 0.62
N ALA A 339 -2.08 -9.28 1.95
CA ALA A 339 -2.75 -8.37 2.87
C ALA A 339 -2.24 -6.92 2.79
N GLU A 340 -0.95 -6.73 2.56
CA GLU A 340 -0.32 -5.41 2.49
C GLU A 340 -0.34 -4.81 1.06
N ARG A 341 -0.12 -5.63 0.04
CA ARG A 341 0.03 -5.21 -1.36
C ARG A 341 -1.16 -5.58 -2.26
N GLY A 342 -2.11 -6.35 -1.74
CA GLY A 342 -3.34 -6.73 -2.44
C GLY A 342 -3.06 -7.36 -3.80
N VAL A 343 -3.74 -6.86 -4.82
CA VAL A 343 -3.60 -7.35 -6.20
C VAL A 343 -2.16 -7.27 -6.70
N ALA A 344 -1.37 -6.27 -6.27
CA ALA A 344 0.03 -6.13 -6.64
C ALA A 344 0.88 -7.33 -6.19
N ALA A 345 0.52 -8.04 -5.11
CA ALA A 345 1.22 -9.24 -4.66
C ALA A 345 1.03 -10.42 -5.62
N HIS A 346 -0.11 -10.51 -6.32
CA HIS A 346 -0.36 -11.53 -7.33
C HIS A 346 0.40 -11.26 -8.63
N TRP A 347 0.71 -10.02 -8.91
CA TRP A 347 1.45 -9.57 -10.08
C TRP A 347 2.92 -9.33 -9.78
N LYS A 348 3.40 -9.96 -8.73
CA LYS A 348 4.81 -10.03 -8.44
C LYS A 348 5.53 -10.52 -9.70
N TYR A 349 6.33 -9.63 -10.29
CA TYR A 349 7.16 -9.95 -11.44
C TYR A 349 8.03 -11.17 -11.16
N LYS A 350 7.96 -12.18 -12.03
CA LYS A 350 8.76 -13.41 -11.95
C LYS A 350 9.54 -13.55 -13.25
N GLU A 351 10.82 -13.28 -13.23
CA GLU A 351 11.70 -13.37 -14.42
C GLU A 351 11.74 -14.76 -15.08
N ASN A 352 11.40 -15.82 -14.34
CA ASN A 352 11.50 -17.20 -14.79
C ASN A 352 10.22 -17.78 -15.41
N ARG A 353 9.15 -17.00 -15.48
CA ARG A 353 7.96 -17.42 -16.23
C ARG A 353 8.06 -16.91 -17.67
N ASN A 354 7.83 -17.82 -18.64
CA ASN A 354 7.53 -17.41 -20.01
C ASN A 354 6.34 -16.46 -19.94
N TYR A 355 6.62 -15.19 -20.10
CA TYR A 355 5.66 -14.11 -20.01
C TYR A 355 4.71 -14.22 -21.19
N ALA A 356 3.48 -14.65 -20.94
CA ALA A 356 2.40 -14.56 -21.90
C ALA A 356 1.46 -13.44 -21.41
N PRO A 357 1.53 -12.24 -22.01
CA PRO A 357 0.70 -11.09 -21.63
C PRO A 357 -0.79 -11.42 -21.61
N GLU A 358 -1.22 -12.33 -22.48
CA GLU A 358 -2.62 -12.78 -22.61
C GLU A 358 -3.11 -13.59 -21.39
N TYR A 359 -2.24 -14.34 -20.73
CA TYR A 359 -2.61 -15.09 -19.53
C TYR A 359 -2.75 -14.20 -18.28
N GLU A 360 -1.85 -13.22 -18.15
CA GLU A 360 -1.96 -12.23 -17.06
C GLU A 360 -3.18 -11.36 -17.24
N GLN A 361 -3.45 -10.89 -18.45
CA GLN A 361 -4.60 -10.06 -18.75
C GLN A 361 -5.92 -10.80 -18.51
N LYS A 362 -5.99 -12.09 -18.85
CA LYS A 362 -7.16 -12.94 -18.58
C LYS A 362 -7.35 -13.21 -17.09
N GLU A 363 -6.29 -13.48 -16.36
CA GLU A 363 -6.31 -13.65 -14.90
C GLU A 363 -6.70 -12.34 -14.19
N ILE A 364 -6.29 -11.21 -14.76
CA ILE A 364 -6.69 -9.86 -14.38
C ILE A 364 -8.18 -9.65 -14.64
N GLU A 365 -8.63 -9.95 -15.85
CA GLU A 365 -10.03 -9.78 -16.26
C GLU A 365 -10.96 -10.67 -15.45
N ASP A 366 -10.59 -11.90 -15.17
CA ASP A 366 -11.35 -12.83 -14.34
C ASP A 366 -11.40 -12.37 -12.87
N LYS A 367 -10.31 -11.82 -12.34
CA LYS A 367 -10.25 -11.27 -10.97
C LYS A 367 -10.85 -9.86 -10.86
N LEU A 368 -10.90 -9.10 -11.95
CA LEU A 368 -11.59 -7.82 -12.04
C LEU A 368 -13.05 -7.98 -12.51
N SER A 369 -13.49 -9.15 -12.98
CA SER A 369 -14.86 -9.39 -13.40
C SER A 369 -15.85 -9.12 -12.27
N TRP A 370 -15.49 -9.45 -11.02
CA TRP A 370 -16.29 -9.09 -9.86
C TRP A 370 -16.41 -7.56 -9.63
N PHE A 371 -15.50 -6.74 -10.22
CA PHE A 371 -15.67 -5.29 -10.25
C PHE A 371 -16.74 -4.83 -11.23
N ARG A 372 -17.02 -5.61 -12.29
CA ARG A 372 -18.06 -5.30 -13.28
C ARG A 372 -19.47 -5.57 -12.74
N ASP A 373 -19.60 -6.53 -11.83
CA ASP A 373 -20.88 -6.92 -11.23
C ASP A 373 -21.38 -5.94 -10.16
N PHE A 374 -20.61 -4.89 -9.86
CA PHE A 374 -20.96 -3.80 -8.96
C PHE A 374 -21.20 -2.44 -9.67
N SER A 375 -21.40 -2.43 -10.99
CA SER A 375 -21.76 -1.23 -11.75
C SER A 375 -23.27 -1.06 -11.91
#